data_2ff4fb183997113d9583a1c44dbdd8fa
#
_entry.id   2ff4fb183997113d9583a1c44dbdd8fa
#
_cell.length_a   1.000
_cell.length_b   1.000
_cell.length_c   1.000
_cell.angle_alpha   90.00
_cell.angle_beta   90.00
_cell.angle_gamma   90.00
#
_symmetry.space_group_name_H-M   'P 1'
#
loop_
_entity.id
_entity.type
_entity.pdbx_description
1 polymer ?
#
loop_
_entity_poly.entity_id
_entity_poly.type
_entity_poly.pdbx_seq_one_letter_code
_entity_poly.pdbx_strand_id
1 'polypeptide(L)'
;MKKILILLTICFSILTNVSFSQGGVHKYTIAEISVEGAKALQIPPIIRTTGLYVGQVISVPGPEITAAIEKLWEQGMFADAKILASKIEGDQIYLTIVIKERARLHAASIVGVKKSEQNDIKDLIDFKTHMQITENQKDMATKKIRDYYNEKGYRNAKISLEEYTDTTSFNASNIVIRIDKKERVKIQDIVFHGNEALSDKKLRRAMKNTKKKAWYILKRSKYIEKNYETDKKNILDKYKKIGYRDVEIEHDSVYDIDSTLMHIDIYISEGKKYYFGNISWLGNSVYSTDVLNKILAIDKGDVYNESLLQEKIYGLEGVSSIYLDNGYLFFNADPVELGSD
;
A
#
# COMPACT_ATOMS: atom_id res chain seq x y z
N MET A 1 -24.77 -51.69 31.53
CA MET A 1 -23.70 -50.75 31.90
C MET A 1 -22.30 -51.33 31.88
N LYS A 2 -22.04 -52.54 32.46
CA LYS A 2 -20.68 -53.16 32.46
C LYS A 2 -20.13 -53.46 31.04
N LYS A 3 -20.95 -53.86 30.07
CA LYS A 3 -20.48 -54.15 28.69
C LYS A 3 -20.11 -52.90 27.91
N ILE A 4 -20.71 -51.75 28.16
CA ILE A 4 -20.40 -50.44 27.51
C ILE A 4 -19.07 -49.92 28.08
N LEU A 5 -18.82 -50.11 29.37
CA LEU A 5 -17.57 -49.68 30.02
C LEU A 5 -16.34 -50.46 29.53
N ILE A 6 -16.49 -51.76 29.21
CA ILE A 6 -15.41 -52.57 28.62
C ILE A 6 -15.13 -52.17 27.18
N LEU A 7 -16.13 -51.80 26.39
CA LEU A 7 -15.95 -51.33 25.03
C LEU A 7 -15.24 -49.96 24.99
N LEU A 8 -15.54 -49.08 25.95
CA LEU A 8 -14.90 -47.76 26.06
C LEU A 8 -13.43 -47.83 26.47
N THR A 9 -13.09 -48.80 27.36
CA THR A 9 -11.69 -49.07 27.76
C THR A 9 -10.87 -49.70 26.64
N ILE A 10 -11.45 -50.55 25.79
CA ILE A 10 -10.77 -51.13 24.65
C ILE A 10 -10.56 -50.07 23.53
N CYS A 11 -11.51 -49.17 23.28
CA CYS A 11 -11.31 -48.04 22.38
C CYS A 11 -10.26 -47.05 22.87
N PHE A 12 -10.14 -46.82 24.18
CA PHE A 12 -9.15 -45.91 24.74
C PHE A 12 -7.71 -46.51 24.72
N SER A 13 -7.58 -47.82 24.79
CA SER A 13 -6.27 -48.50 24.70
C SER A 13 -5.75 -48.63 23.25
N ILE A 14 -6.61 -48.49 22.23
CA ILE A 14 -6.21 -48.48 20.81
C ILE A 14 -5.75 -47.08 20.35
N LEU A 15 -6.19 -46.02 21.04
CA LEU A 15 -5.82 -44.62 20.73
C LEU A 15 -4.46 -44.18 21.29
N THR A 16 -3.81 -44.99 22.14
CA THR A 16 -2.54 -44.62 22.78
C THR A 16 -1.27 -45.11 22.07
N ASN A 17 -1.40 -45.75 20.90
CA ASN A 17 -0.25 -46.24 20.13
C ASN A 17 0.00 -45.48 18.83
N VAL A 18 -0.40 -44.19 18.73
CA VAL A 18 0.22 -43.29 17.78
C VAL A 18 1.50 -42.77 18.39
N SER A 19 2.54 -43.63 18.39
CA SER A 19 3.90 -43.18 18.55
C SER A 19 4.20 -42.20 17.42
N PHE A 20 4.11 -40.90 17.70
CA PHE A 20 4.84 -39.93 16.92
C PHE A 20 6.31 -40.29 17.09
N SER A 21 6.86 -40.99 16.13
CA SER A 21 8.30 -41.14 15.98
C SER A 21 8.79 -39.68 15.76
N GLN A 22 9.23 -39.03 16.83
CA GLN A 22 10.11 -37.87 16.72
C GLN A 22 11.35 -38.41 16.03
N GLY A 23 11.43 -38.22 14.72
CA GLY A 23 12.62 -38.53 13.95
C GLY A 23 13.79 -37.79 14.61
N GLY A 24 14.64 -38.54 15.32
CA GLY A 24 15.82 -37.96 15.95
C GLY A 24 16.66 -37.28 14.91
N VAL A 25 17.27 -36.16 15.27
CA VAL A 25 18.25 -35.46 14.40
C VAL A 25 19.43 -36.42 14.23
N HIS A 26 19.60 -36.94 13.04
CA HIS A 26 20.73 -37.79 12.67
C HIS A 26 21.79 -36.95 11.97
N LYS A 27 23.07 -37.22 12.26
CA LYS A 27 24.22 -36.61 11.58
C LYS A 27 24.67 -37.50 10.45
N TYR A 28 24.86 -36.92 9.29
CA TYR A 28 25.35 -37.62 8.11
C TYR A 28 26.51 -36.84 7.48
N THR A 29 27.44 -37.53 6.85
CA THR A 29 28.48 -36.97 6.02
C THR A 29 28.00 -36.97 4.57
N ILE A 30 28.04 -35.82 3.89
CA ILE A 30 27.64 -35.72 2.48
C ILE A 30 28.66 -36.49 1.63
N ALA A 31 28.21 -37.56 0.99
CA ALA A 31 29.02 -38.37 0.09
C ALA A 31 29.04 -37.81 -1.35
N GLU A 32 27.91 -37.30 -1.80
CA GLU A 32 27.73 -36.74 -3.14
C GLU A 32 26.65 -35.67 -3.16
N ILE A 33 26.80 -34.68 -4.05
CA ILE A 33 25.78 -33.68 -4.36
C ILE A 33 25.55 -33.66 -5.87
N SER A 34 24.34 -34.03 -6.29
CA SER A 34 23.89 -33.91 -7.66
C SER A 34 22.88 -32.77 -7.83
N VAL A 35 22.68 -32.31 -9.07
CA VAL A 35 21.69 -31.29 -9.40
C VAL A 35 20.84 -31.77 -10.56
N GLU A 36 19.52 -31.68 -10.37
CA GLU A 36 18.51 -31.97 -11.38
C GLU A 36 17.72 -30.72 -11.73
N GLY A 37 17.26 -30.64 -12.99
CA GLY A 37 16.43 -29.55 -13.49
C GLY A 37 17.19 -28.29 -13.95
N ALA A 38 18.51 -28.28 -13.89
CA ALA A 38 19.35 -27.26 -14.49
C ALA A 38 19.26 -27.35 -16.02
N LYS A 39 18.78 -26.28 -16.68
CA LYS A 39 18.61 -26.20 -18.13
C LYS A 39 19.58 -25.22 -18.78
N ALA A 40 19.62 -23.99 -18.28
CA ALA A 40 20.46 -22.90 -18.77
C ALA A 40 21.63 -22.57 -17.82
N LEU A 41 21.53 -22.95 -16.55
CA LEU A 41 22.54 -22.67 -15.54
C LEU A 41 23.56 -23.81 -15.42
N GLN A 42 24.80 -23.45 -15.13
CA GLN A 42 25.84 -24.42 -14.86
C GLN A 42 25.70 -25.01 -13.44
N ILE A 43 25.95 -26.33 -13.30
CA ILE A 43 25.83 -27.07 -12.04
C ILE A 43 26.76 -26.56 -10.93
N PRO A 44 28.09 -26.34 -11.16
CA PRO A 44 29.01 -25.98 -10.09
C PRO A 44 28.65 -24.68 -9.33
N PRO A 45 28.19 -23.59 -10.01
CA PRO A 45 27.68 -22.41 -9.33
C PRO A 45 26.47 -22.68 -8.44
N ILE A 46 25.53 -23.54 -8.87
CA ILE A 46 24.33 -23.89 -8.10
C ILE A 46 24.72 -24.55 -6.77
N ILE A 47 25.61 -25.56 -6.83
CA ILE A 47 26.11 -26.23 -5.63
C ILE A 47 26.79 -25.24 -4.70
N ARG A 48 27.67 -24.36 -5.22
CA ARG A 48 28.38 -23.36 -4.40
C ARG A 48 27.41 -22.38 -3.72
N THR A 49 26.33 -22.00 -4.37
CA THR A 49 25.32 -21.12 -3.77
C THR A 49 24.69 -21.72 -2.52
N THR A 50 24.47 -23.04 -2.47
CA THR A 50 23.92 -23.70 -1.28
C THR A 50 24.85 -23.63 -0.07
N GLY A 51 26.16 -23.53 -0.29
CA GLY A 51 27.17 -23.63 0.75
C GLY A 51 27.41 -25.05 1.24
N LEU A 52 26.80 -26.06 0.60
CA LEU A 52 27.04 -27.47 0.88
C LEU A 52 28.21 -28.00 0.07
N TYR A 53 28.99 -28.94 0.67
CA TYR A 53 30.13 -29.58 -0.02
C TYR A 53 30.30 -31.03 0.41
N VAL A 54 30.88 -31.83 -0.44
CA VAL A 54 31.19 -33.24 -0.16
C VAL A 54 32.18 -33.35 1.01
N GLY A 55 31.88 -34.26 1.96
CA GLY A 55 32.62 -34.41 3.20
C GLY A 55 32.12 -33.57 4.36
N GLN A 56 31.17 -32.68 4.14
CA GLN A 56 30.52 -31.90 5.21
C GLN A 56 29.61 -32.80 6.07
N VAL A 57 29.69 -32.64 7.39
CA VAL A 57 28.74 -33.27 8.33
C VAL A 57 27.54 -32.34 8.52
N ILE A 58 26.35 -32.86 8.25
CA ILE A 58 25.08 -32.12 8.40
C ILE A 58 24.12 -32.87 9.30
N SER A 59 23.18 -32.15 9.86
CA SER A 59 22.05 -32.73 10.61
C SER A 59 20.83 -32.86 9.66
N VAL A 60 20.13 -34.01 9.74
CA VAL A 60 18.90 -34.22 8.95
C VAL A 60 17.81 -34.77 9.87
N PRO A 61 16.68 -34.05 10.00
CA PRO A 61 16.47 -32.65 9.54
C PRO A 61 17.38 -31.67 10.29
N GLY A 62 17.82 -30.58 9.60
CA GLY A 62 18.75 -29.65 10.19
C GLY A 62 18.82 -28.27 9.50
N PRO A 63 19.44 -27.31 10.18
CA PRO A 63 19.51 -25.92 9.71
C PRO A 63 20.35 -25.75 8.43
N GLU A 64 21.30 -26.67 8.18
CA GLU A 64 22.19 -26.59 7.01
C GLU A 64 21.41 -26.74 5.70
N ILE A 65 20.42 -27.67 5.68
CA ILE A 65 19.56 -27.86 4.51
C ILE A 65 18.62 -26.68 4.33
N THR A 66 18.02 -26.19 5.43
CA THR A 66 17.14 -25.00 5.38
C THR A 66 17.90 -23.80 4.83
N ALA A 67 19.07 -23.48 5.38
CA ALA A 67 19.90 -22.38 4.93
C ALA A 67 20.35 -22.53 3.46
N ALA A 68 20.63 -23.76 3.01
CA ALA A 68 20.96 -24.02 1.61
C ALA A 68 19.79 -23.73 0.67
N ILE A 69 18.57 -24.11 1.05
CA ILE A 69 17.35 -23.82 0.28
C ILE A 69 17.09 -22.30 0.26
N GLU A 70 17.20 -21.62 1.41
CA GLU A 70 17.03 -20.16 1.50
C GLU A 70 17.99 -19.41 0.58
N LYS A 71 19.27 -19.77 0.57
CA LYS A 71 20.27 -19.18 -0.32
C LYS A 71 19.93 -19.38 -1.81
N LEU A 72 19.36 -20.54 -2.20
CA LEU A 72 18.89 -20.74 -3.57
C LEU A 72 17.71 -19.80 -3.88
N TRP A 73 16.76 -19.63 -2.96
CA TRP A 73 15.62 -18.73 -3.15
C TRP A 73 16.05 -17.25 -3.24
N GLU A 74 17.03 -16.83 -2.44
CA GLU A 74 17.58 -15.46 -2.45
C GLU A 74 18.15 -15.05 -3.81
N GLN A 75 18.63 -16.03 -4.62
CA GLN A 75 19.09 -15.74 -5.98
C GLN A 75 17.99 -15.26 -6.93
N GLY A 76 16.71 -15.53 -6.62
CA GLY A 76 15.57 -15.14 -7.45
C GLY A 76 15.49 -15.85 -8.81
N MET A 77 16.48 -16.67 -9.16
CA MET A 77 16.58 -17.37 -10.47
C MET A 77 15.75 -18.64 -10.56
N PHE A 78 15.31 -19.17 -9.44
CA PHE A 78 14.57 -20.44 -9.37
C PHE A 78 13.08 -20.20 -9.13
N ALA A 79 12.24 -20.94 -9.83
CA ALA A 79 10.80 -21.01 -9.60
C ALA A 79 10.44 -22.03 -8.52
N ASP A 80 11.29 -23.07 -8.34
CA ASP A 80 11.21 -24.03 -7.24
C ASP A 80 12.62 -24.56 -6.93
N ALA A 81 12.89 -24.87 -5.66
CA ALA A 81 14.15 -25.45 -5.21
C ALA A 81 13.89 -26.39 -4.03
N LYS A 82 14.38 -27.62 -4.15
CA LYS A 82 14.27 -28.67 -3.12
C LYS A 82 15.59 -29.39 -2.98
N ILE A 83 15.90 -29.89 -1.79
CA ILE A 83 17.03 -30.76 -1.53
C ILE A 83 16.49 -32.09 -1.03
N LEU A 84 16.76 -33.15 -1.77
CA LEU A 84 16.30 -34.50 -1.46
C LEU A 84 17.49 -35.37 -1.03
N ALA A 85 17.27 -36.25 -0.08
CA ALA A 85 18.16 -37.35 0.20
C ALA A 85 17.85 -38.47 -0.82
N SER A 86 18.66 -38.61 -1.85
CA SER A 86 18.47 -39.64 -2.87
C SER A 86 18.88 -41.03 -2.38
N LYS A 87 19.85 -41.10 -1.46
CA LYS A 87 20.35 -42.35 -0.87
C LYS A 87 20.98 -42.07 0.50
N ILE A 88 20.85 -43.05 1.44
CA ILE A 88 21.52 -43.04 2.71
C ILE A 88 22.19 -44.40 2.90
N GLU A 89 23.49 -44.41 3.19
CA GLU A 89 24.30 -45.60 3.44
C GLU A 89 25.11 -45.43 4.73
N GLY A 90 24.62 -46.04 5.82
CA GLY A 90 25.20 -45.84 7.14
C GLY A 90 25.17 -44.35 7.54
N ASP A 91 26.34 -43.74 7.77
CA ASP A 91 26.48 -42.33 8.11
C ASP A 91 26.71 -41.43 6.87
N GLN A 92 26.59 -41.98 5.68
CA GLN A 92 26.73 -41.22 4.42
C GLN A 92 25.38 -40.91 3.81
N ILE A 93 25.25 -39.65 3.32
CA ILE A 93 24.05 -39.15 2.61
C ILE A 93 24.42 -38.62 1.23
N TYR A 94 23.61 -39.00 0.26
CA TYR A 94 23.67 -38.52 -1.12
C TYR A 94 22.54 -37.52 -1.32
N LEU A 95 22.90 -36.28 -1.67
CA LEU A 95 21.92 -35.19 -1.84
C LEU A 95 21.66 -34.90 -3.32
N THR A 96 20.41 -34.73 -3.67
CA THR A 96 20.00 -34.21 -4.97
C THR A 96 19.32 -32.86 -4.81
N ILE A 97 19.91 -31.82 -5.36
CA ILE A 97 19.32 -30.48 -5.46
C ILE A 97 18.41 -30.48 -6.67
N VAL A 98 17.11 -30.49 -6.47
CA VAL A 98 16.11 -30.41 -7.56
C VAL A 98 15.70 -28.97 -7.69
N ILE A 99 15.96 -28.37 -8.84
CA ILE A 99 15.60 -26.98 -9.15
C ILE A 99 14.69 -26.89 -10.36
N LYS A 100 13.86 -25.87 -10.36
CA LYS A 100 13.14 -25.41 -11.54
C LYS A 100 13.59 -23.99 -11.84
N GLU A 101 14.35 -23.83 -12.93
CA GLU A 101 14.80 -22.51 -13.36
C GLU A 101 13.60 -21.64 -13.74
N ARG A 102 13.63 -20.37 -13.39
CA ARG A 102 12.67 -19.37 -13.82
C ARG A 102 12.94 -19.00 -15.27
N ALA A 103 11.91 -19.11 -16.11
CA ALA A 103 12.04 -18.72 -17.51
C ALA A 103 12.36 -17.22 -17.66
N ARG A 104 13.01 -16.88 -18.76
CA ARG A 104 13.30 -15.48 -19.12
C ARG A 104 12.20 -14.95 -20.00
N LEU A 105 11.77 -13.71 -19.75
CA LEU A 105 10.77 -13.06 -20.57
C LEU A 105 11.27 -12.87 -22.01
N HIS A 106 10.59 -13.47 -22.97
CA HIS A 106 10.81 -13.23 -24.39
C HIS A 106 10.03 -12.01 -24.86
N ALA A 107 8.73 -11.97 -24.57
CA ALA A 107 7.87 -10.84 -24.91
C ALA A 107 6.74 -10.63 -23.89
N ALA A 108 6.35 -9.37 -23.69
CA ALA A 108 5.13 -8.99 -22.97
C ALA A 108 4.16 -8.32 -23.94
N SER A 109 2.94 -8.86 -24.03
CA SER A 109 1.87 -8.30 -24.85
C SER A 109 0.71 -7.81 -23.99
N ILE A 110 0.09 -6.70 -24.41
CA ILE A 110 -1.05 -6.09 -23.71
C ILE A 110 -2.23 -6.12 -24.66
N VAL A 111 -3.35 -6.71 -24.21
CA VAL A 111 -4.56 -6.87 -25.00
C VAL A 111 -5.79 -6.30 -24.28
N GLY A 112 -6.85 -6.01 -25.06
CA GLY A 112 -8.11 -5.49 -24.51
C GLY A 112 -8.20 -3.97 -24.42
N VAL A 113 -7.12 -3.24 -24.76
CA VAL A 113 -7.06 -1.78 -24.70
C VAL A 113 -6.45 -1.16 -25.95
N LYS A 114 -6.61 0.16 -26.10
CA LYS A 114 -6.10 0.92 -27.26
C LYS A 114 -4.57 0.98 -27.25
N LYS A 115 -3.96 1.16 -28.43
CA LYS A 115 -2.50 1.21 -28.61
C LYS A 115 -1.81 2.27 -27.73
N SER A 116 -2.42 3.44 -27.57
CA SER A 116 -1.87 4.49 -26.67
C SER A 116 -1.82 4.03 -25.23
N GLU A 117 -2.89 3.36 -24.74
CA GLU A 117 -2.91 2.82 -23.37
C GLU A 117 -1.92 1.65 -23.20
N GLN A 118 -1.72 0.84 -24.26
CA GLN A 118 -0.69 -0.23 -24.21
C GLN A 118 0.71 0.37 -24.00
N ASN A 119 1.02 1.51 -24.66
CA ASN A 119 2.31 2.17 -24.48
C ASN A 119 2.45 2.73 -23.06
N ASP A 120 1.43 3.47 -22.56
CA ASP A 120 1.42 3.96 -21.18
C ASP A 120 1.66 2.83 -20.15
N ILE A 121 1.03 1.66 -20.37
CA ILE A 121 1.16 0.50 -19.47
C ILE A 121 2.53 -0.15 -19.59
N LYS A 122 3.10 -0.25 -20.80
CA LYS A 122 4.46 -0.77 -20.99
C LYS A 122 5.49 0.03 -20.19
N ASP A 123 5.39 1.36 -20.26
CA ASP A 123 6.29 2.25 -19.53
C ASP A 123 6.09 2.12 -18.01
N LEU A 124 4.85 1.88 -17.57
CA LEU A 124 4.48 1.76 -16.17
C LEU A 124 5.04 0.50 -15.50
N ILE A 125 5.04 -0.64 -16.20
CA ILE A 125 5.40 -1.95 -15.63
C ILE A 125 6.88 -2.31 -15.80
N ASP A 126 7.57 -1.70 -16.77
CA ASP A 126 9.00 -1.87 -17.07
C ASP A 126 9.45 -3.35 -17.23
N PHE A 127 8.63 -4.17 -17.89
CA PHE A 127 8.99 -5.55 -18.22
C PHE A 127 9.94 -5.58 -19.43
N LYS A 128 11.23 -5.87 -19.18
CA LYS A 128 12.26 -5.93 -20.23
C LYS A 128 12.47 -7.36 -20.71
N THR A 129 12.75 -7.51 -21.99
CA THR A 129 13.14 -8.79 -22.59
C THR A 129 14.36 -9.37 -21.84
N HIS A 130 14.42 -10.67 -21.69
CA HIS A 130 15.42 -11.45 -20.95
C HIS A 130 15.41 -11.29 -19.41
N MET A 131 14.53 -10.48 -18.84
CA MET A 131 14.33 -10.48 -17.39
C MET A 131 13.65 -11.76 -16.92
N GLN A 132 13.94 -12.19 -15.72
CA GLN A 132 13.15 -13.19 -15.02
C GLN A 132 12.07 -12.46 -14.20
N ILE A 133 10.81 -12.74 -14.50
CA ILE A 133 9.69 -12.08 -13.84
C ILE A 133 9.21 -12.94 -12.67
N THR A 134 9.28 -12.37 -11.48
CA THR A 134 8.80 -13.01 -10.24
C THR A 134 7.31 -12.79 -10.04
N GLU A 135 6.64 -13.63 -9.23
CA GLU A 135 5.23 -13.43 -8.89
C GLU A 135 4.99 -12.05 -8.24
N ASN A 136 5.88 -11.63 -7.34
CA ASN A 136 5.80 -10.29 -6.74
C ASN A 136 5.84 -9.16 -7.79
N GLN A 137 6.67 -9.29 -8.84
CA GLN A 137 6.69 -8.31 -9.93
C GLN A 137 5.41 -8.33 -10.76
N LYS A 138 4.79 -9.49 -10.97
CA LYS A 138 3.46 -9.60 -11.62
C LYS A 138 2.37 -8.94 -10.78
N ASP A 139 2.38 -9.16 -9.46
CA ASP A 139 1.42 -8.54 -8.53
C ASP A 139 1.60 -7.03 -8.49
N MET A 140 2.84 -6.54 -8.41
CA MET A 140 3.15 -5.11 -8.49
C MET A 140 2.71 -4.49 -9.81
N ALA A 141 2.94 -5.17 -10.94
CA ALA A 141 2.48 -4.73 -12.24
C ALA A 141 0.94 -4.65 -12.29
N THR A 142 0.27 -5.69 -11.80
CA THR A 142 -1.19 -5.71 -11.69
C THR A 142 -1.72 -4.55 -10.87
N LYS A 143 -1.10 -4.27 -9.71
CA LYS A 143 -1.45 -3.14 -8.86
C LYS A 143 -1.26 -1.80 -9.58
N LYS A 144 -0.10 -1.58 -10.20
CA LYS A 144 0.19 -0.34 -10.95
C LYS A 144 -0.82 -0.11 -12.09
N ILE A 145 -1.17 -1.17 -12.84
CA ILE A 145 -2.17 -1.08 -13.90
C ILE A 145 -3.57 -0.78 -13.32
N ARG A 146 -3.92 -1.37 -12.20
CA ARG A 146 -5.19 -1.08 -11.51
C ARG A 146 -5.26 0.37 -11.05
N ASP A 147 -4.19 0.88 -10.44
CA ASP A 147 -4.11 2.26 -9.97
C ASP A 147 -4.23 3.25 -11.14
N TYR A 148 -3.54 2.97 -12.26
CA TYR A 148 -3.67 3.75 -13.51
C TYR A 148 -5.12 3.82 -14.01
N TYR A 149 -5.87 2.72 -13.98
CA TYR A 149 -7.27 2.72 -14.40
C TYR A 149 -8.20 3.35 -13.36
N ASN A 150 -7.90 3.20 -12.07
CA ASN A 150 -8.63 3.89 -10.99
C ASN A 150 -8.53 5.41 -11.14
N GLU A 151 -7.35 5.95 -11.42
CA GLU A 151 -7.13 7.38 -11.68
C GLU A 151 -7.89 7.88 -12.93
N LYS A 152 -8.17 6.98 -13.88
CA LYS A 152 -8.99 7.28 -15.05
C LYS A 152 -10.49 7.06 -14.82
N GLY A 153 -10.88 6.57 -13.61
CA GLY A 153 -12.27 6.33 -13.19
C GLY A 153 -12.82 4.95 -13.57
N TYR A 154 -11.96 3.99 -13.95
CA TYR A 154 -12.33 2.62 -14.25
C TYR A 154 -12.09 1.70 -13.04
N ARG A 155 -12.86 1.90 -11.98
CA ARG A 155 -12.70 1.20 -10.69
C ARG A 155 -12.85 -0.32 -10.81
N ASN A 156 -13.70 -0.78 -11.73
CA ASN A 156 -14.04 -2.18 -11.93
C ASN A 156 -13.18 -2.86 -13.02
N ALA A 157 -12.03 -2.27 -13.37
CA ALA A 157 -11.12 -2.85 -14.35
C ALA A 157 -10.60 -4.22 -13.87
N LYS A 158 -10.73 -5.22 -14.76
CA LYS A 158 -10.20 -6.56 -14.53
C LYS A 158 -8.88 -6.70 -15.27
N ILE A 159 -7.83 -7.09 -14.53
CA ILE A 159 -6.49 -7.27 -15.07
C ILE A 159 -6.06 -8.70 -14.73
N SER A 160 -5.62 -9.45 -15.74
CA SER A 160 -4.97 -10.74 -15.56
C SER A 160 -3.64 -10.79 -16.31
N LEU A 161 -2.63 -11.37 -15.67
CA LEU A 161 -1.33 -11.64 -16.23
C LEU A 161 -1.21 -13.17 -16.36
N GLU A 162 -1.05 -13.63 -17.57
CA GLU A 162 -0.92 -15.05 -17.90
C GLU A 162 0.46 -15.29 -18.51
N GLU A 163 1.21 -16.25 -17.96
CA GLU A 163 2.52 -16.62 -18.45
C GLU A 163 2.43 -17.94 -19.24
N TYR A 164 2.98 -17.93 -20.44
CA TYR A 164 3.04 -19.09 -21.33
C TYR A 164 4.48 -19.43 -21.65
N THR A 165 4.81 -20.73 -21.65
CA THR A 165 6.13 -21.18 -22.10
C THR A 165 6.30 -20.83 -23.58
N ASP A 166 7.40 -20.21 -23.93
CA ASP A 166 7.77 -20.00 -25.34
C ASP A 166 8.44 -21.27 -25.88
N THR A 167 7.80 -21.91 -26.83
CA THR A 167 8.32 -23.14 -27.46
C THR A 167 9.37 -22.87 -28.53
N THR A 168 9.53 -21.61 -28.94
CA THR A 168 10.49 -21.19 -29.96
C THR A 168 11.87 -20.82 -29.41
N SER A 169 11.94 -20.54 -28.13
CA SER A 169 13.13 -20.09 -27.42
C SER A 169 13.41 -20.93 -26.18
N PHE A 170 14.69 -21.27 -25.96
CA PHE A 170 15.09 -22.10 -24.82
C PHE A 170 14.89 -21.37 -23.50
N ASN A 171 14.22 -22.01 -22.53
CA ASN A 171 13.92 -21.48 -21.19
C ASN A 171 13.35 -20.06 -21.21
N ALA A 172 12.40 -19.81 -22.11
CA ALA A 172 11.75 -18.53 -22.32
C ALA A 172 10.25 -18.60 -22.04
N SER A 173 9.67 -17.47 -21.65
CA SER A 173 8.23 -17.32 -21.46
C SER A 173 7.72 -16.04 -22.08
N ASN A 174 6.45 -16.03 -22.43
CA ASN A 174 5.70 -14.86 -22.88
C ASN A 174 4.64 -14.50 -21.84
N ILE A 175 4.49 -13.23 -21.53
CA ILE A 175 3.46 -12.73 -20.63
C ILE A 175 2.39 -12.02 -21.46
N VAL A 176 1.14 -12.44 -21.29
CA VAL A 176 -0.03 -11.77 -21.86
C VAL A 176 -0.78 -11.06 -20.75
N ILE A 177 -0.85 -9.73 -20.83
CA ILE A 177 -1.60 -8.88 -19.92
C ILE A 177 -2.96 -8.58 -20.55
N ARG A 178 -4.02 -9.18 -20.01
CA ARG A 178 -5.39 -8.96 -20.48
C ARG A 178 -6.05 -7.92 -19.59
N ILE A 179 -6.63 -6.91 -20.21
CA ILE A 179 -7.26 -5.79 -19.52
C ILE A 179 -8.67 -5.60 -20.06
N ASP A 180 -9.65 -5.77 -19.18
CA ASP A 180 -11.03 -5.38 -19.40
C ASP A 180 -11.37 -4.20 -18.50
N LYS A 181 -11.37 -3.00 -19.05
CA LYS A 181 -11.58 -1.75 -18.29
C LYS A 181 -12.95 -1.66 -17.66
N LYS A 182 -13.93 -2.37 -18.19
CA LYS A 182 -15.33 -2.16 -17.88
C LYS A 182 -15.75 -0.68 -18.14
N GLU A 183 -16.88 -0.26 -17.60
CA GLU A 183 -17.37 1.11 -17.70
C GLU A 183 -16.77 1.99 -16.59
N ARG A 184 -16.79 3.31 -16.83
CA ARG A 184 -16.41 4.27 -15.79
C ARG A 184 -17.47 4.33 -14.72
N VAL A 185 -17.06 4.21 -13.47
CA VAL A 185 -17.93 4.45 -12.32
C VAL A 185 -18.10 5.95 -12.11
N LYS A 186 -19.36 6.41 -12.01
CA LYS A 186 -19.73 7.80 -11.82
C LYS A 186 -20.40 7.99 -10.46
N ILE A 187 -20.13 9.10 -9.82
CA ILE A 187 -20.76 9.45 -8.56
C ILE A 187 -22.20 9.95 -8.86
N GLN A 188 -23.19 9.23 -8.39
CA GLN A 188 -24.61 9.58 -8.53
C GLN A 188 -24.95 10.73 -7.59
N ASP A 189 -24.63 10.59 -6.31
CA ASP A 189 -24.85 11.66 -5.33
C ASP A 189 -23.77 11.64 -4.23
N ILE A 190 -23.69 12.77 -3.52
CA ILE A 190 -22.87 12.97 -2.33
C ILE A 190 -23.78 13.60 -1.29
N VAL A 191 -24.01 12.87 -0.21
CA VAL A 191 -24.90 13.29 0.89
C VAL A 191 -24.04 13.59 2.12
N PHE A 192 -24.41 14.63 2.83
CA PHE A 192 -23.76 15.04 4.07
C PHE A 192 -24.74 14.87 5.23
N HIS A 193 -24.22 14.45 6.36
CA HIS A 193 -24.95 14.26 7.60
C HIS A 193 -24.24 15.02 8.73
N GLY A 194 -25.02 15.65 9.64
CA GLY A 194 -24.46 16.40 10.77
C GLY A 194 -23.96 17.82 10.42
N ASN A 195 -24.18 18.30 9.19
CA ASN A 195 -23.74 19.59 8.72
C ASN A 195 -24.78 20.71 8.93
N GLU A 196 -24.91 21.22 10.16
CA GLU A 196 -25.86 22.28 10.51
C GLU A 196 -25.39 23.68 10.10
N ALA A 197 -24.12 24.00 10.33
CA ALA A 197 -23.53 25.33 10.06
C ALA A 197 -23.29 25.61 8.57
N LEU A 198 -23.01 24.56 7.79
CA LEU A 198 -22.77 24.68 6.35
C LEU A 198 -23.73 23.81 5.56
N SER A 199 -24.48 24.45 4.63
CA SER A 199 -25.36 23.69 3.73
C SER A 199 -24.57 22.77 2.79
N ASP A 200 -25.20 21.66 2.38
CA ASP A 200 -24.66 20.73 1.37
C ASP A 200 -24.12 21.42 0.13
N LYS A 201 -24.79 22.47 -0.33
CA LYS A 201 -24.34 23.25 -1.49
C LYS A 201 -22.97 23.89 -1.25
N LYS A 202 -22.71 24.40 -0.02
CA LYS A 202 -21.42 24.99 0.35
C LYS A 202 -20.35 23.91 0.47
N LEU A 203 -20.68 22.75 1.03
CA LEU A 203 -19.79 21.60 1.16
C LEU A 203 -19.44 21.00 -0.20
N ARG A 204 -20.44 20.76 -1.05
CA ARG A 204 -20.20 20.31 -2.44
C ARG A 204 -19.33 21.27 -3.27
N ARG A 205 -19.37 22.58 -2.98
CA ARG A 205 -18.48 23.56 -3.61
C ARG A 205 -17.04 23.45 -3.09
N ALA A 206 -16.84 23.12 -1.81
CA ALA A 206 -15.53 22.90 -1.23
C ALA A 206 -14.84 21.66 -1.84
N MET A 207 -15.59 20.63 -2.17
CA MET A 207 -15.10 19.47 -2.92
C MET A 207 -14.81 19.84 -4.37
N LYS A 208 -13.55 20.23 -4.68
CA LYS A 208 -13.17 20.75 -6.00
C LYS A 208 -13.05 19.66 -7.07
N ASN A 209 -12.65 18.46 -6.69
CA ASN A 209 -12.28 17.37 -7.59
C ASN A 209 -13.37 16.29 -7.70
N THR A 210 -14.04 15.99 -6.59
CA THR A 210 -15.07 14.97 -6.50
C THR A 210 -16.44 15.60 -6.72
N LYS A 211 -17.07 15.29 -7.85
CA LYS A 211 -18.35 15.91 -8.26
C LYS A 211 -19.39 14.85 -8.59
N LYS A 212 -20.63 15.05 -8.16
CA LYS A 212 -21.74 14.19 -8.59
C LYS A 212 -22.03 14.35 -10.10
N LYS A 213 -22.63 13.31 -10.68
CA LYS A 213 -23.10 13.30 -12.06
C LYS A 213 -24.10 14.45 -12.27
N ALA A 214 -23.79 15.29 -13.27
CA ALA A 214 -24.71 16.33 -13.71
C ALA A 214 -24.88 16.20 -15.22
N TRP A 215 -26.09 16.45 -15.75
CA TRP A 215 -26.40 16.27 -17.17
C TRP A 215 -25.50 17.10 -18.11
N TYR A 216 -25.01 18.24 -17.62
CA TYR A 216 -24.14 19.17 -18.36
C TYR A 216 -22.64 19.01 -18.06
N ILE A 217 -22.24 18.14 -17.11
CA ILE A 217 -20.83 17.95 -16.72
C ILE A 217 -20.41 16.50 -16.96
N LEU A 218 -20.22 16.13 -18.23
CA LEU A 218 -19.87 14.76 -18.63
C LEU A 218 -18.50 14.28 -18.14
N LYS A 219 -17.57 15.18 -17.80
CA LYS A 219 -16.16 14.82 -17.53
C LYS A 219 -15.77 14.70 -16.05
N ARG A 220 -16.56 15.23 -15.10
CA ARG A 220 -16.11 15.43 -13.70
C ARG A 220 -16.73 14.52 -12.64
N SER A 221 -17.58 13.58 -13.02
CA SER A 221 -18.27 12.71 -12.04
C SER A 221 -17.54 11.41 -11.70
N LYS A 222 -16.28 11.26 -12.08
CA LYS A 222 -15.48 10.07 -11.76
C LYS A 222 -15.00 10.12 -10.32
N TYR A 223 -15.00 8.96 -9.65
CA TYR A 223 -14.40 8.81 -8.35
C TYR A 223 -12.90 8.51 -8.49
N ILE A 224 -12.08 9.27 -7.79
CA ILE A 224 -10.64 9.05 -7.64
C ILE A 224 -10.33 9.23 -6.17
N GLU A 225 -9.92 8.17 -5.49
CA GLU A 225 -9.71 8.14 -4.05
C GLU A 225 -8.80 9.26 -3.54
N LYS A 226 -7.64 9.47 -4.17
CA LYS A 226 -6.71 10.55 -3.84
C LYS A 226 -7.34 11.95 -3.91
N ASN A 227 -8.22 12.17 -4.89
CA ASN A 227 -8.95 13.43 -5.04
C ASN A 227 -10.02 13.59 -3.96
N TYR A 228 -10.69 12.50 -3.62
CA TYR A 228 -11.69 12.47 -2.56
C TYR A 228 -11.06 12.77 -1.19
N GLU A 229 -9.91 12.17 -0.87
CA GLU A 229 -9.17 12.49 0.35
C GLU A 229 -8.76 13.98 0.43
N THR A 230 -8.37 14.57 -0.71
CA THR A 230 -8.09 16.01 -0.79
C THR A 230 -9.36 16.83 -0.55
N ASP A 231 -10.48 16.41 -1.12
CA ASP A 231 -11.75 17.12 -0.96
C ASP A 231 -12.32 17.00 0.46
N LYS A 232 -12.09 15.90 1.20
CA LYS A 232 -12.39 15.79 2.64
C LYS A 232 -11.62 16.86 3.44
N LYS A 233 -10.33 17.05 3.16
CA LYS A 233 -9.55 18.13 3.79
C LYS A 233 -10.11 19.50 3.46
N ASN A 234 -10.50 19.76 2.22
CA ASN A 234 -11.13 21.02 1.83
C ASN A 234 -12.46 21.30 2.58
N ILE A 235 -13.22 20.25 2.91
CA ILE A 235 -14.42 20.37 3.75
C ILE A 235 -14.03 20.84 5.15
N LEU A 236 -13.08 20.15 5.80
CA LEU A 236 -12.61 20.52 7.15
C LEU A 236 -12.05 21.95 7.19
N ASP A 237 -11.22 22.33 6.21
CA ASP A 237 -10.67 23.67 6.09
C ASP A 237 -11.78 24.72 5.93
N LYS A 238 -12.89 24.38 5.25
CA LYS A 238 -14.02 25.28 5.13
C LYS A 238 -14.70 25.56 6.45
N TYR A 239 -14.83 24.56 7.32
CA TYR A 239 -15.37 24.70 8.66
C TYR A 239 -14.41 25.45 9.58
N LYS A 240 -13.12 25.13 9.56
CA LYS A 240 -12.09 25.82 10.36
C LYS A 240 -12.06 27.32 10.09
N LYS A 241 -12.25 27.74 8.83
CA LYS A 241 -12.33 29.17 8.44
C LYS A 241 -13.54 29.91 9.02
N ILE A 242 -14.54 29.23 9.53
CA ILE A 242 -15.73 29.83 10.14
C ILE A 242 -15.85 29.53 11.63
N GLY A 243 -14.76 29.09 12.25
CA GLY A 243 -14.61 28.92 13.69
C GLY A 243 -14.83 27.52 14.24
N TYR A 244 -15.12 26.55 13.43
CA TYR A 244 -15.28 25.16 13.88
C TYR A 244 -13.94 24.45 13.88
N ARG A 245 -13.13 24.68 14.91
CA ARG A 245 -11.76 24.17 15.05
C ARG A 245 -11.71 22.63 15.12
N ASP A 246 -12.61 22.07 15.93
CA ASP A 246 -12.63 20.64 16.27
C ASP A 246 -13.51 19.82 15.31
N VAL A 247 -13.83 20.38 14.14
CA VAL A 247 -14.59 19.66 13.13
C VAL A 247 -13.86 18.43 12.66
N GLU A 248 -14.57 17.33 12.56
CA GLU A 248 -14.06 16.06 12.03
C GLU A 248 -15.07 15.35 11.11
N ILE A 249 -14.57 14.52 10.23
CA ILE A 249 -15.38 13.55 9.50
C ILE A 249 -15.29 12.26 10.32
N GLU A 250 -16.36 11.93 11.05
CA GLU A 250 -16.42 10.75 11.90
C GLU A 250 -16.25 9.47 11.09
N HIS A 251 -16.94 9.39 9.97
CA HIS A 251 -16.78 8.32 9.00
C HIS A 251 -17.35 8.74 7.64
N ASP A 252 -16.98 8.02 6.61
CA ASP A 252 -17.57 8.15 5.29
C ASP A 252 -17.85 6.76 4.70
N SER A 253 -18.86 6.68 3.85
CA SER A 253 -19.25 5.45 3.16
C SER A 253 -19.26 5.69 1.66
N VAL A 254 -18.46 4.89 0.96
CA VAL A 254 -18.37 4.91 -0.50
C VAL A 254 -18.79 3.54 -1.02
N TYR A 255 -19.96 3.44 -1.64
CA TYR A 255 -20.51 2.17 -2.09
C TYR A 255 -21.09 2.23 -3.49
N ASP A 256 -20.99 1.11 -4.20
CA ASP A 256 -21.51 0.96 -5.55
C ASP A 256 -23.02 0.70 -5.49
N ILE A 257 -23.80 1.46 -6.27
CA ILE A 257 -25.22 1.21 -6.49
C ILE A 257 -25.38 0.13 -7.57
N ASP A 258 -24.59 0.26 -8.62
CA ASP A 258 -24.47 -0.70 -9.71
C ASP A 258 -23.05 -0.68 -10.28
N SER A 259 -22.83 -1.36 -11.40
CA SER A 259 -21.50 -1.44 -12.06
C SER A 259 -20.97 -0.10 -12.57
N THR A 260 -21.79 0.94 -12.64
CA THR A 260 -21.48 2.25 -13.27
C THR A 260 -21.74 3.45 -12.37
N LEU A 261 -22.47 3.26 -11.27
CA LEU A 261 -22.91 4.31 -10.35
C LEU A 261 -22.52 3.99 -8.92
N MET A 262 -22.08 5.01 -8.20
CA MET A 262 -21.75 4.95 -6.78
C MET A 262 -22.36 6.11 -6.01
N HIS A 263 -22.46 5.92 -4.72
CA HIS A 263 -22.96 6.89 -3.74
C HIS A 263 -21.89 7.16 -2.68
N ILE A 264 -21.89 8.37 -2.13
CA ILE A 264 -20.99 8.78 -1.07
C ILE A 264 -21.80 9.43 0.03
N ASP A 265 -21.73 8.89 1.26
CA ASP A 265 -22.24 9.50 2.47
C ASP A 265 -21.07 9.99 3.34
N ILE A 266 -21.16 11.21 3.85
CA ILE A 266 -20.12 11.84 4.68
C ILE A 266 -20.77 12.30 5.97
N TYR A 267 -20.32 11.77 7.10
CA TYR A 267 -20.82 12.09 8.44
C TYR A 267 -19.85 13.04 9.12
N ILE A 268 -20.35 14.23 9.48
CA ILE A 268 -19.56 15.33 10.00
C ILE A 268 -19.99 15.61 11.44
N SER A 269 -19.02 15.68 12.33
CA SER A 269 -19.15 16.24 13.66
C SER A 269 -18.56 17.66 13.64
N GLU A 270 -19.40 18.67 13.74
CA GLU A 270 -18.96 20.06 13.62
C GLU A 270 -18.20 20.55 14.84
N GLY A 271 -18.48 19.99 16.02
CA GLY A 271 -17.98 20.46 17.29
C GLY A 271 -18.54 21.84 17.67
N LYS A 272 -17.82 22.56 18.57
CA LYS A 272 -18.19 23.91 18.99
C LYS A 272 -17.59 24.96 18.08
N LYS A 273 -18.24 26.13 18.00
CA LYS A 273 -17.71 27.29 17.31
C LYS A 273 -16.83 28.10 18.28
N TYR A 274 -15.60 28.35 17.89
CA TYR A 274 -14.60 29.09 18.67
C TYR A 274 -14.44 30.53 18.21
N TYR A 275 -14.01 31.35 19.14
CA TYR A 275 -13.74 32.77 18.95
C TYR A 275 -12.37 33.09 19.55
N PHE A 276 -11.70 34.13 19.06
CA PHE A 276 -10.46 34.63 19.67
C PHE A 276 -10.73 35.21 21.04
N GLY A 277 -9.96 34.78 22.01
CA GLY A 277 -9.90 35.36 23.36
C GLY A 277 -9.00 36.61 23.40
N ASN A 278 -8.43 36.89 24.56
CA ASN A 278 -7.43 37.92 24.68
C ASN A 278 -6.12 37.48 24.01
N ILE A 279 -5.53 38.36 23.20
CA ILE A 279 -4.23 38.17 22.59
C ILE A 279 -3.20 38.98 23.33
N SER A 280 -2.11 38.36 23.75
CA SER A 280 -0.98 39.01 24.45
C SER A 280 0.32 38.63 23.76
N TRP A 281 1.27 39.55 23.77
CA TRP A 281 2.59 39.38 23.18
C TRP A 281 3.63 39.20 24.29
N LEU A 282 4.54 38.28 24.11
CA LEU A 282 5.67 38.03 24.99
C LEU A 282 6.98 38.20 24.24
N GLY A 283 7.96 38.88 24.82
CA GLY A 283 9.27 39.06 24.18
C GLY A 283 9.33 40.16 23.09
N ASN A 284 8.28 40.92 22.89
CA ASN A 284 8.16 41.96 21.86
C ASN A 284 8.89 43.28 22.25
N SER A 285 10.23 43.23 22.44
CA SER A 285 11.04 44.36 22.86
C SER A 285 11.24 45.45 21.80
N VAL A 286 11.05 45.13 20.53
CA VAL A 286 11.29 46.04 19.39
C VAL A 286 10.04 46.84 19.04
N TYR A 287 8.88 46.22 18.95
CA TYR A 287 7.61 46.87 18.65
C TYR A 287 6.65 46.76 19.84
N SER A 288 5.91 47.83 20.09
CA SER A 288 4.91 47.82 21.15
C SER A 288 3.75 46.88 20.84
N THR A 289 3.08 46.38 21.87
CA THR A 289 1.87 45.56 21.74
C THR A 289 0.81 46.24 20.84
N ASP A 290 0.64 47.56 20.94
CA ASP A 290 -0.34 48.29 20.13
C ASP A 290 0.00 48.26 18.63
N VAL A 291 1.28 48.35 18.28
CA VAL A 291 1.72 48.22 16.87
C VAL A 291 1.47 46.82 16.35
N LEU A 292 1.84 45.79 17.14
CA LEU A 292 1.65 44.39 16.74
C LEU A 292 0.16 44.04 16.59
N ASN A 293 -0.69 44.51 17.55
CA ASN A 293 -2.14 44.28 17.44
C ASN A 293 -2.75 44.95 16.22
N LYS A 294 -2.30 46.16 15.83
CA LYS A 294 -2.79 46.82 14.60
C LYS A 294 -2.46 46.03 13.34
N ILE A 295 -1.29 45.41 13.29
CA ILE A 295 -0.87 44.62 12.15
C ILE A 295 -1.60 43.25 12.12
N LEU A 296 -1.70 42.61 13.29
CA LEU A 296 -2.42 41.37 13.45
C LEU A 296 -3.89 41.54 13.05
N ALA A 297 -4.52 42.66 13.41
CA ALA A 297 -5.90 43.02 13.11
C ALA A 297 -6.89 41.88 13.42
N ILE A 298 -6.74 41.25 14.56
CA ILE A 298 -7.62 40.23 15.12
C ILE A 298 -8.00 40.71 16.53
N ASP A 299 -9.29 40.85 16.79
CA ASP A 299 -9.82 41.29 18.04
C ASP A 299 -10.45 40.18 18.87
N LYS A 300 -10.55 40.40 20.20
CA LYS A 300 -11.30 39.50 21.07
C LYS A 300 -12.75 39.40 20.61
N GLY A 301 -13.26 38.18 20.43
CA GLY A 301 -14.62 37.92 19.98
C GLY A 301 -14.74 37.70 18.48
N ASP A 302 -13.66 37.94 17.70
CA ASP A 302 -13.62 37.54 16.30
C ASP A 302 -13.73 36.02 16.18
N VAL A 303 -14.29 35.57 15.08
CA VAL A 303 -14.42 34.13 14.80
C VAL A 303 -13.02 33.51 14.64
N TYR A 304 -12.73 32.48 15.41
CA TYR A 304 -11.44 31.80 15.33
C TYR A 304 -11.18 31.25 13.92
N ASN A 305 -10.03 31.58 13.39
CA ASN A 305 -9.58 31.14 12.08
C ASN A 305 -8.05 31.01 12.09
N GLU A 306 -7.59 29.77 12.25
CA GLU A 306 -6.17 29.46 12.30
C GLU A 306 -5.41 29.91 11.03
N SER A 307 -6.00 29.69 9.85
CA SER A 307 -5.38 30.10 8.58
C SER A 307 -5.21 31.62 8.48
N LEU A 308 -6.18 32.38 9.01
CA LEU A 308 -6.09 33.83 9.06
C LEU A 308 -5.00 34.26 10.08
N LEU A 309 -4.95 33.65 11.25
CA LEU A 309 -3.92 33.90 12.25
C LEU A 309 -2.51 33.67 11.68
N GLN A 310 -2.29 32.55 11.01
CA GLN A 310 -1.02 32.23 10.35
C GLN A 310 -0.67 33.25 9.25
N GLU A 311 -1.64 33.66 8.44
CA GLU A 311 -1.45 34.69 7.41
C GLU A 311 -1.08 36.05 8.03
N LYS A 312 -1.75 36.42 9.14
CA LYS A 312 -1.49 37.69 9.84
C LYS A 312 -0.16 37.68 10.58
N ILE A 313 0.35 36.54 10.99
CA ILE A 313 1.67 36.42 11.60
C ILE A 313 2.77 36.36 10.55
N TYR A 314 2.66 35.45 9.56
CA TYR A 314 3.74 35.08 8.64
C TYR A 314 3.55 35.55 7.19
N GLY A 315 2.40 36.13 6.85
CA GLY A 315 2.13 36.63 5.52
C GLY A 315 2.96 37.87 5.15
N LEU A 316 2.92 38.27 3.88
CA LEU A 316 3.70 39.39 3.35
C LEU A 316 3.41 40.74 4.05
N GLU A 317 2.20 40.93 4.55
CA GLU A 317 1.77 42.10 5.32
C GLU A 317 1.56 41.75 6.82
N GLY A 318 2.13 40.63 7.27
CA GLY A 318 1.98 40.11 8.60
C GLY A 318 3.02 40.67 9.59
N VAL A 319 2.90 40.26 10.84
CA VAL A 319 3.81 40.68 11.92
C VAL A 319 5.27 40.34 11.60
N SER A 320 5.54 39.18 11.00
CA SER A 320 6.92 38.79 10.66
C SER A 320 7.56 39.71 9.64
N SER A 321 6.80 40.27 8.70
CA SER A 321 7.38 41.10 7.63
C SER A 321 8.00 42.38 8.16
N ILE A 322 7.38 43.07 9.15
CA ILE A 322 7.94 44.30 9.75
C ILE A 322 9.26 44.06 10.49
N TYR A 323 9.46 42.85 11.05
CA TYR A 323 10.72 42.49 11.65
C TYR A 323 11.79 42.17 10.60
N LEU A 324 11.44 41.39 9.58
CA LEU A 324 12.35 40.96 8.48
C LEU A 324 12.82 42.18 7.68
N ASP A 325 11.91 43.13 7.35
CA ASP A 325 12.21 44.33 6.59
C ASP A 325 13.15 45.30 7.38
N ASN A 326 13.15 45.20 8.69
CA ASN A 326 14.05 45.94 9.58
C ASN A 326 15.29 45.16 10.03
N GLY A 327 15.62 44.07 9.34
CA GLY A 327 16.85 43.32 9.49
C GLY A 327 16.85 42.25 10.58
N TYR A 328 15.73 41.95 11.20
CA TYR A 328 15.59 40.85 12.17
C TYR A 328 15.36 39.51 11.46
N LEU A 329 16.36 39.03 10.75
CA LEU A 329 16.27 37.83 9.82
C LEU A 329 15.93 36.53 10.56
N PHE A 330 16.11 36.44 11.87
CA PHE A 330 15.80 35.26 12.68
C PHE A 330 14.55 35.45 13.55
N PHE A 331 13.70 36.43 13.21
CA PHE A 331 12.45 36.62 13.94
C PHE A 331 11.54 35.38 13.75
N ASN A 332 10.98 34.94 14.88
CA ASN A 332 9.94 33.94 14.92
C ASN A 332 8.85 34.36 15.92
N ALA A 333 7.61 34.00 15.62
CA ALA A 333 6.49 34.26 16.54
C ALA A 333 5.64 32.99 16.63
N ASP A 334 5.68 32.28 17.74
CA ASP A 334 4.91 31.05 17.94
C ASP A 334 3.61 31.39 18.69
N PRO A 335 2.44 31.24 18.03
CA PRO A 335 1.15 31.37 18.70
C PRO A 335 0.92 30.20 19.66
N VAL A 336 0.69 30.51 20.93
CA VAL A 336 0.38 29.55 21.98
C VAL A 336 -1.05 29.73 22.45
N GLU A 337 -1.87 28.71 22.38
CA GLU A 337 -3.22 28.70 22.93
C GLU A 337 -3.16 28.37 24.43
N LEU A 338 -3.72 29.26 25.28
CA LEU A 338 -3.67 29.11 26.74
C LEU A 338 -4.90 28.38 27.30
N GLY A 339 -5.91 28.08 26.51
CA GLY A 339 -7.11 27.35 26.89
C GLY A 339 -8.30 27.81 26.07
N SER A 340 -9.37 26.99 26.07
CA SER A 340 -10.67 27.32 25.51
C SER A 340 -11.73 27.02 26.56
N ASP A 341 -12.57 28.00 26.89
CA ASP A 341 -13.72 27.83 27.78
C ASP A 341 -14.90 27.16 27.04
#